data_1c1377ec3e1560a8f95b5ddbe3eded6f
#
_entry.id   1c1377ec3e1560a8f95b5ddbe3eded6f
#
_cell.length_a   1.000
_cell.length_b   1.000
_cell.length_c   1.000
_cell.angle_alpha   90.00
_cell.angle_beta   90.00
_cell.angle_gamma   90.00
#
_symmetry.space_group_name_H-M   'P 1'
#
loop_
_entity.id
_entity.type
_entity.pdbx_description
1 polymer ?
#
loop_
_entity_poly.entity_id
_entity_poly.type
_entity_poly.pdbx_seq_one_letter_code
_entity_poly.pdbx_strand_id
1 'polypeptide(L)'
;MRREKKERQKRINSMRKGIYLLPNLFTTGSLFCGFFALLRTLQEDFYTAAIFILASGLLDGMDGKIARFTNTTSRFGVEYDSLADVIAFCVAPGILVFAWALEPFGRLGWLASFLFVVCGALRLARFNIQVTTVESRYFSGLPTPAAAILVATAILVFYKLGDTGVSRHLTILITTYILAFLMVSTVKYYGFKDIELFRRKPFHWLVIAILLIIVIAYEPEYTLCGLSLLYVISGPVLTFVLLRRRRTAKPFVPEEKIA
;
A
#
# COMPACT_ATOMS: atom_id res chain seq x y z
N MET A 1 37.52 -35.70 2.09
CA MET A 1 37.64 -34.32 1.58
C MET A 1 36.68 -34.00 0.39
N ARG A 2 36.69 -34.71 -0.74
CA ARG A 2 35.84 -34.37 -1.92
C ARG A 2 34.35 -34.68 -1.70
N ARG A 3 33.98 -35.72 -0.97
CA ARG A 3 32.61 -36.08 -0.57
C ARG A 3 32.01 -35.10 0.44
N GLU A 4 32.79 -34.76 1.48
CA GLU A 4 32.32 -33.78 2.50
C GLU A 4 32.08 -32.37 1.92
N LYS A 5 32.94 -31.91 0.98
CA LYS A 5 32.67 -30.66 0.25
C LYS A 5 31.39 -30.72 -0.56
N LYS A 6 31.10 -31.85 -1.20
CA LYS A 6 29.85 -32.03 -1.96
C LYS A 6 28.59 -32.03 -1.07
N GLU A 7 28.66 -32.66 0.11
CA GLU A 7 27.58 -32.71 1.06
C GLU A 7 27.31 -31.33 1.72
N ARG A 8 28.41 -30.64 2.08
CA ARG A 8 28.33 -29.27 2.59
C ARG A 8 27.74 -28.32 1.56
N GLN A 9 28.12 -28.45 0.28
CA GLN A 9 27.55 -27.66 -0.81
C GLN A 9 26.08 -28.00 -1.05
N LYS A 10 25.66 -29.25 -0.96
CA LYS A 10 24.25 -29.67 -1.03
C LYS A 10 23.44 -29.12 0.13
N ARG A 11 23.96 -29.14 1.35
CA ARG A 11 23.29 -28.53 2.52
C ARG A 11 23.14 -27.02 2.39
N ILE A 12 24.18 -26.32 1.93
CA ILE A 12 24.14 -24.87 1.69
C ILE A 12 23.12 -24.53 0.60
N ASN A 13 23.07 -25.30 -0.49
CA ASN A 13 22.11 -25.09 -1.55
C ASN A 13 20.67 -25.45 -1.14
N SER A 14 20.49 -26.45 -0.27
CA SER A 14 19.18 -26.80 0.30
C SER A 14 18.68 -25.73 1.26
N MET A 15 19.53 -25.21 2.15
CA MET A 15 19.19 -24.09 3.03
C MET A 15 18.86 -22.82 2.24
N ARG A 16 19.60 -22.51 1.17
CA ARG A 16 19.28 -21.39 0.29
C ARG A 16 17.92 -21.54 -0.37
N LYS A 17 17.55 -22.74 -0.85
CA LYS A 17 16.21 -23.00 -1.41
C LYS A 17 15.09 -22.79 -0.39
N GLY A 18 15.27 -23.19 0.86
CA GLY A 18 14.29 -22.97 1.94
C GLY A 18 14.09 -21.49 2.29
N ILE A 19 15.17 -20.69 2.23
CA ILE A 19 15.12 -19.26 2.54
C ILE A 19 14.36 -18.48 1.46
N TYR A 20 14.39 -18.91 0.19
CA TYR A 20 13.56 -18.31 -0.89
C TYR A 20 12.07 -18.57 -0.73
N LEU A 21 11.66 -19.61 0.01
CA LEU A 21 10.28 -19.97 0.21
C LEU A 21 9.57 -19.03 1.20
N LEU A 22 10.33 -18.47 2.14
CA LEU A 22 9.80 -17.71 3.28
C LEU A 22 9.09 -16.41 2.86
N PRO A 23 9.66 -15.53 2.00
CA PRO A 23 8.93 -14.37 1.51
C PRO A 23 7.67 -14.75 0.76
N ASN A 24 7.75 -15.73 -0.15
CA ASN A 24 6.59 -16.17 -0.93
C ASN A 24 5.45 -16.73 -0.05
N LEU A 25 5.76 -17.25 1.14
CA LEU A 25 4.74 -17.70 2.09
C LEU A 25 3.94 -16.52 2.67
N PHE A 26 4.61 -15.41 2.98
CA PHE A 26 3.94 -14.17 3.43
C PHE A 26 3.10 -13.56 2.31
N THR A 27 3.61 -13.52 1.08
CA THR A 27 2.85 -13.10 -0.11
C THR A 27 1.62 -13.98 -0.32
N THR A 28 1.77 -15.31 -0.16
CA THR A 28 0.63 -16.24 -0.22
C THR A 28 -0.36 -15.99 0.91
N GLY A 29 0.11 -15.65 2.10
CA GLY A 29 -0.72 -15.26 3.25
C GLY A 29 -1.49 -13.96 2.97
N SER A 30 -0.83 -12.95 2.37
CA SER A 30 -1.48 -11.71 1.92
C SER A 30 -2.56 -12.00 0.89
N LEU A 31 -2.26 -12.80 -0.12
CA LEU A 31 -3.21 -13.25 -1.14
C LEU A 31 -4.40 -13.99 -0.51
N PHE A 32 -4.15 -14.90 0.44
CA PHE A 32 -5.20 -15.61 1.18
C PHE A 32 -6.11 -14.64 1.93
N CYS A 33 -5.56 -13.65 2.62
CA CYS A 33 -6.33 -12.63 3.31
C CYS A 33 -7.20 -11.83 2.33
N GLY A 34 -6.65 -11.41 1.19
CA GLY A 34 -7.39 -10.72 0.13
C GLY A 34 -8.54 -11.57 -0.42
N PHE A 35 -8.27 -12.84 -0.71
CA PHE A 35 -9.28 -13.79 -1.17
C PHE A 35 -10.37 -14.02 -0.10
N PHE A 36 -9.98 -14.19 1.16
CA PHE A 36 -10.93 -14.39 2.24
C PHE A 36 -11.79 -13.15 2.49
N ALA A 37 -11.23 -11.95 2.30
CA ALA A 37 -11.99 -10.70 2.34
C ALA A 37 -13.10 -10.68 1.26
N LEU A 38 -12.82 -11.18 0.04
CA LEU A 38 -13.83 -11.33 -1.01
C LEU A 38 -14.95 -12.28 -0.59
N LEU A 39 -14.62 -13.44 0.00
CA LEU A 39 -15.62 -14.40 0.49
C LEU A 39 -16.50 -13.78 1.57
N ARG A 40 -15.91 -13.02 2.51
CA ARG A 40 -16.67 -12.33 3.55
C ARG A 40 -17.54 -11.20 2.98
N THR A 41 -17.07 -10.51 1.97
CA THR A 41 -17.88 -9.49 1.26
C THR A 41 -19.11 -10.13 0.61
N LEU A 42 -18.97 -11.31 -0.02
CA LEU A 42 -20.09 -12.04 -0.61
C LEU A 42 -21.10 -12.55 0.45
N GLN A 43 -20.68 -12.70 1.69
CA GLN A 43 -21.52 -13.06 2.84
C GLN A 43 -22.09 -11.82 3.56
N GLU A 44 -21.87 -10.62 3.03
CA GLU A 44 -22.25 -9.33 3.64
C GLU A 44 -21.58 -9.04 4.99
N ASP A 45 -20.54 -9.80 5.35
CA ASP A 45 -19.72 -9.57 6.53
C ASP A 45 -18.58 -8.58 6.21
N PHE A 46 -18.97 -7.33 6.00
CA PHE A 46 -18.07 -6.26 5.57
C PHE A 46 -17.04 -5.89 6.64
N TYR A 47 -17.41 -6.03 7.93
CA TYR A 47 -16.49 -5.79 9.04
C TYR A 47 -15.31 -6.75 9.01
N THR A 48 -15.57 -8.04 8.93
CA THR A 48 -14.52 -9.06 8.83
C THR A 48 -13.72 -8.92 7.54
N ALA A 49 -14.39 -8.62 6.41
CA ALA A 49 -13.71 -8.37 5.14
C ALA A 49 -12.69 -7.23 5.25
N ALA A 50 -13.07 -6.10 5.89
CA ALA A 50 -12.17 -4.97 6.11
C ALA A 50 -10.96 -5.36 6.98
N ILE A 51 -11.16 -6.15 8.06
CA ILE A 51 -10.05 -6.65 8.89
C ILE A 51 -9.08 -7.50 8.08
N PHE A 52 -9.57 -8.38 7.19
CA PHE A 52 -8.70 -9.22 6.37
C PHE A 52 -7.91 -8.41 5.33
N ILE A 53 -8.45 -7.31 4.80
CA ILE A 53 -7.67 -6.37 3.96
C ILE A 53 -6.54 -5.73 4.77
N LEU A 54 -6.78 -5.31 6.02
CA LEU A 54 -5.74 -4.77 6.89
C LEU A 54 -4.68 -5.81 7.23
N ALA A 55 -5.08 -7.05 7.52
CA ALA A 55 -4.17 -8.17 7.77
C ALA A 55 -3.31 -8.47 6.53
N SER A 56 -3.90 -8.42 5.33
CA SER A 56 -3.16 -8.53 4.08
C SER A 56 -2.06 -7.47 3.96
N GLY A 57 -2.37 -6.19 4.26
CA GLY A 57 -1.38 -5.12 4.23
C GLY A 57 -0.23 -5.30 5.24
N LEU A 58 -0.51 -5.95 6.37
CA LEU A 58 0.51 -6.28 7.37
C LEU A 58 1.46 -7.38 6.86
N LEU A 59 0.91 -8.43 6.25
CA LEU A 59 1.67 -9.54 5.69
C LEU A 59 2.54 -9.09 4.51
N ASP A 60 1.99 -8.28 3.61
CA ASP A 60 2.69 -7.65 2.50
C ASP A 60 3.87 -6.78 2.98
N GLY A 61 3.64 -5.93 3.99
CA GLY A 61 4.74 -5.14 4.58
C GLY A 61 5.84 -5.98 5.24
N MET A 62 5.55 -7.22 5.62
CA MET A 62 6.53 -8.15 6.21
C MET A 62 7.35 -8.88 5.15
N ASP A 63 6.74 -9.35 4.04
CA ASP A 63 7.45 -10.13 3.01
C ASP A 63 8.53 -9.30 2.33
N GLY A 64 8.25 -8.04 1.97
CA GLY A 64 9.24 -7.13 1.41
C GLY A 64 10.39 -6.81 2.37
N LYS A 65 10.17 -6.78 3.69
CA LYS A 65 11.24 -6.64 4.68
C LYS A 65 12.06 -7.93 4.79
N ILE A 66 11.40 -9.08 4.89
CA ILE A 66 12.05 -10.40 5.01
C ILE A 66 12.90 -10.68 3.77
N ALA A 67 12.38 -10.46 2.56
CA ALA A 67 13.12 -10.63 1.31
C ALA A 67 14.41 -9.80 1.28
N ARG A 68 14.37 -8.56 1.78
CA ARG A 68 15.55 -7.68 1.89
C ARG A 68 16.53 -8.13 2.96
N PHE A 69 16.06 -8.54 4.13
CA PHE A 69 16.92 -9.03 5.21
C PHE A 69 17.61 -10.35 4.86
N THR A 70 16.94 -11.23 4.13
CA THR A 70 17.48 -12.54 3.74
C THR A 70 18.25 -12.52 2.42
N ASN A 71 18.30 -11.38 1.71
CA ASN A 71 18.86 -11.24 0.36
C ASN A 71 18.31 -12.30 -0.62
N THR A 72 17.00 -12.59 -0.55
CA THR A 72 16.34 -13.65 -1.32
C THR A 72 15.34 -13.12 -2.32
N THR A 73 15.55 -11.92 -2.84
CA THR A 73 14.72 -11.38 -3.90
C THR A 73 14.87 -12.21 -5.18
N SER A 74 13.76 -12.74 -5.70
CA SER A 74 13.73 -13.45 -6.98
C SER A 74 12.78 -12.74 -7.96
N ARG A 75 13.04 -12.87 -9.26
CA ARG A 75 12.11 -12.35 -10.29
C ARG A 75 10.72 -12.93 -10.13
N PHE A 76 10.61 -14.23 -9.89
CA PHE A 76 9.32 -14.88 -9.63
C PHE A 76 8.61 -14.27 -8.41
N GLY A 77 9.33 -14.04 -7.31
CA GLY A 77 8.73 -13.44 -6.10
C GLY A 77 8.15 -12.05 -6.35
N VAL A 78 8.85 -11.20 -7.10
CA VAL A 78 8.38 -9.85 -7.45
C VAL A 78 7.12 -9.87 -8.31
N GLU A 79 7.07 -10.77 -9.31
CA GLU A 79 5.88 -10.90 -10.16
C GLU A 79 4.69 -11.51 -9.38
N TYR A 80 4.97 -12.51 -8.55
CA TYR A 80 3.95 -13.14 -7.71
C TYR A 80 3.36 -12.18 -6.69
N ASP A 81 4.20 -11.36 -6.05
CA ASP A 81 3.83 -10.28 -5.16
C ASP A 81 2.89 -9.28 -5.82
N SER A 82 3.25 -8.82 -7.02
CA SER A 82 2.41 -7.90 -7.79
C SER A 82 1.04 -8.48 -8.15
N LEU A 83 0.95 -9.79 -8.43
CA LEU A 83 -0.34 -10.45 -8.67
C LEU A 83 -1.17 -10.56 -7.39
N ALA A 84 -0.52 -10.89 -6.26
CA ALA A 84 -1.16 -10.92 -4.95
C ALA A 84 -1.69 -9.54 -4.56
N ASP A 85 -0.91 -8.48 -4.80
CA ASP A 85 -1.28 -7.09 -4.54
C ASP A 85 -2.52 -6.64 -5.32
N VAL A 86 -2.64 -7.02 -6.59
CA VAL A 86 -3.84 -6.72 -7.38
C VAL A 86 -5.08 -7.30 -6.73
N ILE A 87 -5.02 -8.55 -6.25
CA ILE A 87 -6.17 -9.19 -5.60
C ILE A 87 -6.45 -8.56 -4.25
N ALA A 88 -5.44 -8.41 -3.41
CA ALA A 88 -5.58 -7.97 -2.03
C ALA A 88 -5.89 -6.47 -1.87
N PHE A 89 -5.29 -5.61 -2.72
CA PHE A 89 -5.37 -4.15 -2.56
C PHE A 89 -6.11 -3.42 -3.68
N CYS A 90 -6.50 -4.13 -4.75
CA CYS A 90 -7.32 -3.52 -5.78
C CYS A 90 -8.70 -4.20 -5.86
N VAL A 91 -8.74 -5.52 -6.08
CA VAL A 91 -10.00 -6.26 -6.30
C VAL A 91 -10.80 -6.37 -5.01
N ALA A 92 -10.18 -6.85 -3.90
CA ALA A 92 -10.89 -7.05 -2.65
C ALA A 92 -11.49 -5.75 -2.09
N PRO A 93 -10.76 -4.62 -1.93
CA PRO A 93 -11.34 -3.38 -1.46
C PRO A 93 -12.31 -2.74 -2.47
N GLY A 94 -12.09 -2.92 -3.78
CA GLY A 94 -13.00 -2.43 -4.81
C GLY A 94 -14.37 -3.11 -4.74
N ILE A 95 -14.42 -4.45 -4.60
CA ILE A 95 -15.67 -5.20 -4.44
C ILE A 95 -16.29 -4.93 -3.07
N LEU A 96 -15.48 -4.83 -2.02
CA LEU A 96 -15.95 -4.53 -0.68
C LEU A 96 -16.68 -3.18 -0.62
N VAL A 97 -16.08 -2.11 -1.15
CA VAL A 97 -16.72 -0.79 -1.14
C VAL A 97 -17.95 -0.74 -2.04
N PHE A 98 -17.95 -1.51 -3.14
CA PHE A 98 -19.12 -1.63 -4.02
C PHE A 98 -20.30 -2.25 -3.27
N ALA A 99 -20.11 -3.45 -2.71
CA ALA A 99 -21.16 -4.18 -2.01
C ALA A 99 -21.67 -3.42 -0.77
N TRP A 100 -20.75 -2.76 -0.04
CA TRP A 100 -21.11 -2.05 1.18
C TRP A 100 -21.84 -0.71 0.95
N ALA A 101 -21.43 0.10 -0.05
CA ALA A 101 -21.92 1.48 -0.14
C ALA A 101 -22.25 1.96 -1.56
N LEU A 102 -21.71 1.33 -2.61
CA LEU A 102 -21.82 1.86 -3.97
C LEU A 102 -22.93 1.21 -4.80
N GLU A 103 -23.42 0.05 -4.41
CA GLU A 103 -24.50 -0.66 -5.11
C GLU A 103 -25.74 0.21 -5.37
N PRO A 104 -26.24 1.03 -4.39
CA PRO A 104 -27.42 1.89 -4.60
C PRO A 104 -27.24 2.97 -5.65
N PHE A 105 -26.01 3.27 -6.08
CA PHE A 105 -25.72 4.24 -7.15
C PHE A 105 -25.80 3.65 -8.56
N GLY A 106 -26.10 2.35 -8.69
CA GLY A 106 -26.23 1.68 -9.97
C GLY A 106 -24.98 1.81 -10.83
N ARG A 107 -25.11 2.39 -12.03
CA ARG A 107 -24.00 2.51 -12.99
C ARG A 107 -22.80 3.30 -12.45
N LEU A 108 -23.03 4.36 -11.70
CA LEU A 108 -21.93 5.15 -11.10
C LEU A 108 -21.17 4.37 -10.03
N GLY A 109 -21.87 3.53 -9.26
CA GLY A 109 -21.26 2.72 -8.22
C GLY A 109 -20.29 1.66 -8.78
N TRP A 110 -20.75 0.83 -9.71
CA TRP A 110 -19.87 -0.19 -10.28
C TRP A 110 -18.74 0.40 -11.13
N LEU A 111 -18.97 1.54 -11.80
CA LEU A 111 -17.90 2.25 -12.52
C LEU A 111 -16.83 2.77 -11.57
N ALA A 112 -17.19 3.31 -10.38
CA ALA A 112 -16.23 3.76 -9.39
C ALA A 112 -15.37 2.60 -8.87
N SER A 113 -16.00 1.47 -8.54
CA SER A 113 -15.32 0.24 -8.10
C SER A 113 -14.39 -0.30 -9.20
N PHE A 114 -14.87 -0.41 -10.43
CA PHE A 114 -14.07 -0.88 -11.56
C PHE A 114 -12.87 0.05 -11.82
N LEU A 115 -13.09 1.36 -11.79
CA LEU A 115 -12.03 2.35 -11.96
C LEU A 115 -10.96 2.23 -10.86
N PHE A 116 -11.38 1.99 -9.61
CA PHE A 116 -10.46 1.74 -8.50
C PHE A 116 -9.55 0.54 -8.78
N VAL A 117 -10.12 -0.58 -9.23
CA VAL A 117 -9.37 -1.79 -9.58
C VAL A 117 -8.41 -1.54 -10.73
N VAL A 118 -8.88 -0.96 -11.83
CA VAL A 118 -8.06 -0.71 -13.02
C VAL A 118 -6.93 0.26 -12.74
N CYS A 119 -7.22 1.38 -12.05
CA CYS A 119 -6.20 2.35 -11.68
C CYS A 119 -5.14 1.75 -10.75
N GLY A 120 -5.54 0.90 -9.80
CA GLY A 120 -4.63 0.17 -8.95
C GLY A 120 -3.72 -0.79 -9.73
N ALA A 121 -4.28 -1.58 -10.64
CA ALA A 121 -3.52 -2.50 -11.50
C ALA A 121 -2.55 -1.75 -12.43
N LEU A 122 -3.00 -0.66 -13.07
CA LEU A 122 -2.15 0.19 -13.91
C LEU A 122 -1.00 0.81 -13.13
N ARG A 123 -1.27 1.24 -11.88
CA ARG A 123 -0.24 1.77 -10.99
C ARG A 123 0.81 0.71 -10.66
N LEU A 124 0.42 -0.53 -10.33
CA LEU A 124 1.35 -1.62 -10.04
C LEU A 124 2.19 -1.96 -11.28
N ALA A 125 1.58 -2.07 -12.45
CA ALA A 125 2.29 -2.29 -13.70
C ALA A 125 3.32 -1.17 -13.99
N ARG A 126 2.93 0.09 -13.81
CA ARG A 126 3.84 1.24 -13.96
C ARG A 126 5.00 1.19 -12.96
N PHE A 127 4.73 0.81 -11.70
CA PHE A 127 5.74 0.71 -10.67
C PHE A 127 6.79 -0.35 -11.01
N ASN A 128 6.38 -1.53 -11.47
CA ASN A 128 7.28 -2.61 -11.86
C ASN A 128 8.24 -2.22 -12.99
N ILE A 129 7.77 -1.43 -13.95
CA ILE A 129 8.62 -0.92 -15.04
C ILE A 129 9.61 0.13 -14.51
N GLN A 130 9.20 0.99 -13.57
CA GLN A 130 10.02 2.11 -13.09
C GLN A 130 11.11 1.68 -12.10
N VAL A 131 10.91 0.62 -11.32
CA VAL A 131 11.90 0.12 -10.34
C VAL A 131 13.23 -0.26 -11.01
N THR A 132 13.22 -0.62 -12.28
CA THR A 132 14.43 -0.99 -13.03
C THR A 132 15.28 0.21 -13.47
N THR A 133 14.77 1.45 -13.39
CA THR A 133 15.39 2.60 -14.05
C THR A 133 15.81 3.76 -13.15
N VAL A 134 15.20 3.95 -11.98
CA VAL A 134 15.50 5.14 -11.14
C VAL A 134 15.32 4.87 -9.65
N GLU A 135 16.36 5.09 -8.85
CA GLU A 135 16.24 5.29 -7.40
C GLU A 135 15.60 6.65 -7.12
N SER A 136 14.28 6.71 -7.00
CA SER A 136 13.57 7.93 -6.69
C SER A 136 13.16 8.00 -5.23
N ARG A 137 13.46 9.13 -4.58
CA ARG A 137 13.06 9.48 -3.21
C ARG A 137 11.54 9.61 -3.03
N TYR A 138 10.80 9.78 -4.13
CA TYR A 138 9.36 9.98 -4.16
C TYR A 138 8.69 8.96 -5.08
N PHE A 139 7.59 8.38 -4.61
CA PHE A 139 6.72 7.57 -5.46
C PHE A 139 5.76 8.45 -6.25
N SER A 140 5.52 8.11 -7.52
CA SER A 140 4.50 8.75 -8.34
C SER A 140 3.17 7.99 -8.19
N GLY A 141 2.13 8.69 -7.75
CA GLY A 141 0.80 8.14 -7.47
C GLY A 141 0.65 7.51 -6.08
N LEU A 142 -0.59 7.45 -5.61
CA LEU A 142 -0.95 6.87 -4.31
C LEU A 142 -0.63 5.37 -4.28
N PRO A 143 0.07 4.84 -3.25
CA PRO A 143 0.27 3.40 -3.08
C PRO A 143 -1.06 2.63 -2.97
N THR A 144 -1.18 1.49 -3.69
CA THR A 144 -2.38 0.64 -3.65
C THR A 144 -2.70 0.14 -2.25
N PRO A 145 -1.74 -0.29 -1.40
CA PRO A 145 -2.04 -0.66 -0.02
C PRO A 145 -2.61 0.52 0.80
N ALA A 146 -2.12 1.74 0.56
CA ALA A 146 -2.63 2.91 1.29
C ALA A 146 -4.09 3.23 0.93
N ALA A 147 -4.46 3.12 -0.36
CA ALA A 147 -5.84 3.27 -0.79
C ALA A 147 -6.75 2.18 -0.22
N ALA A 148 -6.30 0.92 -0.22
CA ALA A 148 -7.02 -0.22 0.34
C ALA A 148 -7.23 -0.08 1.86
N ILE A 149 -6.18 0.35 2.60
CA ILE A 149 -6.25 0.59 4.04
C ILE A 149 -7.26 1.70 4.35
N LEU A 150 -7.28 2.80 3.58
CA LEU A 150 -8.26 3.86 3.80
C LEU A 150 -9.70 3.36 3.59
N VAL A 151 -9.96 2.58 2.54
CA VAL A 151 -11.28 1.99 2.30
C VAL A 151 -11.68 1.06 3.45
N ALA A 152 -10.80 0.14 3.84
CA ALA A 152 -11.07 -0.81 4.91
C ALA A 152 -11.32 -0.11 6.26
N THR A 153 -10.46 0.84 6.64
CA THR A 153 -10.60 1.57 7.91
C THR A 153 -11.81 2.49 7.93
N ALA A 154 -12.19 3.08 6.80
CA ALA A 154 -13.43 3.84 6.69
C ALA A 154 -14.64 2.97 7.00
N ILE A 155 -14.72 1.76 6.44
CA ILE A 155 -15.80 0.81 6.74
C ILE A 155 -15.84 0.49 8.24
N LEU A 156 -14.70 0.19 8.87
CA LEU A 156 -14.65 -0.11 10.32
C LEU A 156 -15.16 1.08 11.16
N VAL A 157 -14.80 2.31 10.78
CA VAL A 157 -15.30 3.53 11.46
C VAL A 157 -16.81 3.66 11.32
N PHE A 158 -17.37 3.45 10.12
CA PHE A 158 -18.82 3.52 9.92
C PHE A 158 -19.56 2.44 10.73
N TYR A 159 -19.03 1.22 10.78
CA TYR A 159 -19.57 0.16 11.64
C TYR A 159 -19.59 0.56 13.12
N LYS A 160 -18.52 1.19 13.61
CA LYS A 160 -18.44 1.67 14.98
C LYS A 160 -19.41 2.81 15.28
N LEU A 161 -19.75 3.61 14.27
CA LEU A 161 -20.79 4.66 14.35
C LEU A 161 -22.23 4.11 14.28
N GLY A 162 -22.40 2.79 14.14
CA GLY A 162 -23.71 2.13 14.09
C GLY A 162 -24.27 1.96 12.68
N ASP A 163 -23.53 2.29 11.65
CA ASP A 163 -23.92 2.10 10.26
C ASP A 163 -23.42 0.74 9.75
N THR A 164 -24.24 -0.28 9.95
CA THR A 164 -23.89 -1.69 9.66
C THR A 164 -24.38 -2.17 8.29
N GLY A 165 -25.03 -1.32 7.52
CA GLY A 165 -25.73 -1.75 6.31
C GLY A 165 -25.32 -1.01 5.04
N VAL A 166 -25.97 -1.40 3.96
CA VAL A 166 -25.84 -0.79 2.64
C VAL A 166 -26.42 0.63 2.67
N SER A 167 -25.57 1.60 2.97
CA SER A 167 -25.96 3.01 3.08
C SER A 167 -25.52 3.79 1.84
N ARG A 168 -26.43 4.62 1.32
CA ARG A 168 -26.13 5.47 0.16
C ARG A 168 -25.29 6.68 0.57
N HIS A 169 -23.98 6.51 0.71
CA HIS A 169 -23.08 7.60 1.05
C HIS A 169 -22.39 8.20 -0.18
N LEU A 170 -22.85 9.35 -0.63
CA LEU A 170 -22.25 10.10 -1.74
C LEU A 170 -20.75 10.40 -1.48
N THR A 171 -20.38 10.61 -0.22
CA THR A 171 -18.99 10.85 0.18
C THR A 171 -18.09 9.68 -0.16
N ILE A 172 -18.56 8.44 0.01
CA ILE A 172 -17.79 7.22 -0.31
C ILE A 172 -17.61 7.07 -1.81
N LEU A 173 -18.68 7.35 -2.59
CA LEU A 173 -18.60 7.35 -4.04
C LEU A 173 -17.53 8.34 -4.55
N ILE A 174 -17.57 9.58 -4.08
CA ILE A 174 -16.61 10.63 -4.45
C ILE A 174 -15.19 10.22 -4.01
N THR A 175 -15.03 9.71 -2.78
CA THR A 175 -13.73 9.28 -2.27
C THR A 175 -13.15 8.14 -3.10
N THR A 176 -13.96 7.16 -3.50
CA THR A 176 -13.51 6.04 -4.36
C THR A 176 -12.99 6.54 -5.70
N TYR A 177 -13.69 7.47 -6.35
CA TYR A 177 -13.20 8.11 -7.58
C TYR A 177 -11.89 8.88 -7.35
N ILE A 178 -11.80 9.66 -6.28
CA ILE A 178 -10.58 10.42 -5.93
C ILE A 178 -9.41 9.46 -5.72
N LEU A 179 -9.58 8.38 -4.97
CA LEU A 179 -8.53 7.39 -4.73
C LEU A 179 -8.08 6.74 -6.03
N ALA A 180 -9.01 6.35 -6.91
CA ALA A 180 -8.69 5.79 -8.21
C ALA A 180 -7.83 6.75 -9.05
N PHE A 181 -8.21 8.02 -9.16
CA PHE A 181 -7.42 9.03 -9.88
C PHE A 181 -6.07 9.31 -9.22
N LEU A 182 -5.99 9.35 -7.88
CA LEU A 182 -4.73 9.57 -7.17
C LEU A 182 -3.73 8.43 -7.41
N MET A 183 -4.18 7.19 -7.54
CA MET A 183 -3.30 6.04 -7.84
C MET A 183 -2.56 6.19 -9.18
N VAL A 184 -3.23 6.66 -10.23
CA VAL A 184 -2.64 6.82 -11.57
C VAL A 184 -1.96 8.19 -11.75
N SER A 185 -2.24 9.16 -10.87
CA SER A 185 -1.72 10.51 -10.95
C SER A 185 -0.18 10.57 -10.86
N THR A 186 0.38 11.72 -11.23
CA THR A 186 1.80 12.04 -11.05
C THR A 186 2.09 12.71 -9.70
N VAL A 187 1.11 12.73 -8.80
CA VAL A 187 1.23 13.26 -7.44
C VAL A 187 2.35 12.52 -6.70
N LYS A 188 3.24 13.28 -6.05
CA LYS A 188 4.39 12.71 -5.35
C LYS A 188 4.03 12.36 -3.92
N TYR A 189 4.27 11.11 -3.55
CA TYR A 189 4.14 10.61 -2.19
C TYR A 189 5.51 10.34 -1.57
N TYR A 190 5.63 10.59 -0.28
CA TYR A 190 6.88 10.34 0.43
C TYR A 190 7.07 8.82 0.63
N GLY A 191 8.20 8.29 0.15
CA GLY A 191 8.57 6.91 0.42
C GLY A 191 9.31 6.81 1.75
N PHE A 192 8.88 5.95 2.65
CA PHE A 192 9.52 5.72 3.96
C PHE A 192 10.94 5.11 3.88
N LYS A 193 11.66 5.33 2.79
CA LYS A 193 13.03 4.81 2.59
C LYS A 193 14.11 5.60 3.33
N ASP A 194 13.85 6.84 3.74
CA ASP A 194 14.85 7.69 4.39
C ASP A 194 14.94 7.40 5.90
N ILE A 195 15.63 6.33 6.24
CA ILE A 195 15.96 5.93 7.62
C ILE A 195 16.93 6.92 8.29
N GLU A 196 17.54 7.84 7.54
CA GLU A 196 18.50 8.82 8.11
C GLU A 196 17.90 9.71 9.19
N LEU A 197 16.60 10.05 9.09
CA LEU A 197 15.92 10.85 10.11
C LEU A 197 15.79 10.11 11.44
N PHE A 198 15.58 8.78 11.40
CA PHE A 198 15.53 7.91 12.58
C PHE A 198 16.89 7.79 13.27
N ARG A 199 17.98 7.92 12.53
CA ARG A 199 19.36 7.77 13.04
C ARG A 199 19.82 8.96 13.90
N ARG A 200 19.27 10.16 13.66
CA ARG A 200 19.72 11.39 14.36
C ARG A 200 19.15 11.55 15.78
N LYS A 201 17.97 11.01 16.10
CA LYS A 201 17.33 11.13 17.43
C LYS A 201 16.52 9.87 17.77
N PRO A 202 17.15 8.72 18.05
CA PRO A 202 16.45 7.45 18.21
C PRO A 202 15.47 7.45 19.39
N PHE A 203 15.79 8.15 20.49
CA PHE A 203 14.94 8.21 21.68
C PHE A 203 13.59 8.92 21.41
N HIS A 204 13.61 10.04 20.71
CA HIS A 204 12.36 10.78 20.39
C HIS A 204 11.45 9.94 19.50
N TRP A 205 12.03 9.22 18.53
CA TRP A 205 11.26 8.33 17.64
C TRP A 205 10.70 7.12 18.39
N LEU A 206 11.44 6.60 19.37
CA LEU A 206 10.95 5.52 20.24
C LEU A 206 9.72 5.98 21.03
N VAL A 207 9.78 7.17 21.66
CA VAL A 207 8.65 7.74 22.41
C VAL A 207 7.44 7.97 21.51
N ILE A 208 7.65 8.55 20.30
CA ILE A 208 6.56 8.75 19.34
C ILE A 208 5.95 7.41 18.91
N ALA A 209 6.77 6.38 18.66
CA ALA A 209 6.28 5.06 18.30
C ALA A 209 5.45 4.42 19.43
N ILE A 210 5.90 4.53 20.69
CA ILE A 210 5.16 4.01 21.84
C ILE A 210 3.83 4.75 22.00
N LEU A 211 3.82 6.09 21.92
CA LEU A 211 2.59 6.87 21.99
C LEU A 211 1.62 6.49 20.86
N LEU A 212 2.13 6.32 19.64
CA LEU A 212 1.33 5.90 18.50
C LEU A 212 0.70 4.51 18.72
N ILE A 213 1.48 3.55 19.26
CA ILE A 213 0.99 2.21 19.59
C ILE A 213 -0.12 2.31 20.65
N ILE A 214 0.03 3.15 21.68
CA ILE A 214 -0.98 3.34 22.72
C ILE A 214 -2.27 3.90 22.11
N VAL A 215 -2.18 4.91 21.25
CA VAL A 215 -3.35 5.51 20.58
C VAL A 215 -4.03 4.51 19.65
N ILE A 216 -3.26 3.72 18.89
CA ILE A 216 -3.81 2.66 18.04
C ILE A 216 -4.50 1.58 18.90
N ALA A 217 -3.90 1.20 20.05
CA ALA A 217 -4.49 0.19 20.91
C ALA A 217 -5.79 0.65 21.60
N TYR A 218 -5.90 1.98 21.86
CA TYR A 218 -7.09 2.55 22.48
C TYR A 218 -8.28 2.64 21.50
N GLU A 219 -8.05 3.15 20.28
CA GLU A 219 -9.09 3.35 19.26
C GLU A 219 -8.52 3.03 17.87
N PRO A 220 -8.39 1.72 17.52
CA PRO A 220 -7.70 1.31 16.30
C PRO A 220 -8.38 1.82 15.02
N GLU A 221 -9.72 1.80 14.96
CA GLU A 221 -10.48 2.13 13.77
C GLU A 221 -10.30 3.62 13.41
N TYR A 222 -10.50 4.52 14.38
CA TYR A 222 -10.34 5.97 14.15
C TYR A 222 -8.90 6.35 13.86
N THR A 223 -7.95 5.74 14.59
CA THR A 223 -6.53 6.08 14.46
C THR A 223 -5.99 5.65 13.11
N LEU A 224 -6.27 4.40 12.68
CA LEU A 224 -5.82 3.90 11.39
C LEU A 224 -6.48 4.66 10.23
N CYS A 225 -7.78 4.98 10.35
CA CYS A 225 -8.49 5.78 9.36
C CYS A 225 -7.90 7.20 9.27
N GLY A 226 -7.64 7.85 10.41
CA GLY A 226 -7.02 9.19 10.44
C GLY A 226 -5.62 9.19 9.84
N LEU A 227 -4.78 8.21 10.17
CA LEU A 227 -3.42 8.09 9.63
C LEU A 227 -3.42 7.83 8.11
N SER A 228 -4.29 6.95 7.64
CA SER A 228 -4.40 6.66 6.20
C SER A 228 -4.92 7.87 5.42
N LEU A 229 -5.90 8.59 5.97
CA LEU A 229 -6.41 9.83 5.38
C LEU A 229 -5.35 10.92 5.32
N LEU A 230 -4.61 11.14 6.42
CA LEU A 230 -3.49 12.08 6.46
C LEU A 230 -2.42 11.74 5.42
N TYR A 231 -2.11 10.45 5.24
CA TYR A 231 -1.17 10.00 4.23
C TYR A 231 -1.69 10.29 2.81
N VAL A 232 -2.96 10.01 2.52
CA VAL A 232 -3.57 10.30 1.21
C VAL A 232 -3.53 11.80 0.90
N ILE A 233 -3.85 12.66 1.88
CA ILE A 233 -3.83 14.12 1.71
C ILE A 233 -2.39 14.66 1.58
N SER A 234 -1.40 14.01 2.21
CA SER A 234 -0.01 14.45 2.19
C SER A 234 0.59 14.54 0.78
N GLY A 235 0.19 13.67 -0.14
CA GLY A 235 0.68 13.65 -1.52
C GLY A 235 0.34 14.91 -2.31
N PRO A 236 -0.94 15.28 -2.46
CA PRO A 236 -1.34 16.53 -3.11
C PRO A 236 -0.68 17.76 -2.49
N VAL A 237 -0.64 17.84 -1.15
CA VAL A 237 0.01 18.94 -0.42
C VAL A 237 1.50 19.02 -0.74
N LEU A 238 2.21 17.88 -0.67
CA LEU A 238 3.64 17.82 -1.00
C LEU A 238 3.90 18.25 -2.44
N THR A 239 3.10 17.76 -3.37
CA THR A 239 3.24 18.09 -4.79
C THR A 239 3.03 19.60 -5.02
N PHE A 240 2.01 20.17 -4.38
CA PHE A 240 1.74 21.62 -4.46
C PHE A 240 2.92 22.45 -3.91
N VAL A 241 3.48 22.06 -2.76
CA VAL A 241 4.65 22.74 -2.15
C VAL A 241 5.88 22.64 -3.06
N LEU A 242 6.15 21.47 -3.65
CA LEU A 242 7.27 21.27 -4.56
C LEU A 242 7.12 22.09 -5.85
N LEU A 243 5.92 22.18 -6.41
CA LEU A 243 5.63 23.00 -7.58
C LEU A 243 5.81 24.49 -7.29
N ARG A 244 5.37 24.95 -6.13
CA ARG A 244 5.54 26.34 -5.69
C ARG A 244 7.02 26.70 -5.54
N ARG A 245 7.82 25.83 -4.92
CA ARG A 245 9.27 26.03 -4.78
C ARG A 245 10.01 26.07 -6.13
N ARG A 246 9.59 25.28 -7.12
CA ARG A 246 10.17 25.31 -8.48
C ARG A 246 9.87 26.62 -9.22
N ARG A 247 8.71 27.23 -8.99
CA ARG A 247 8.35 28.52 -9.61
C ARG A 247 9.11 29.72 -9.01
N THR A 248 9.53 29.62 -7.74
CA THR A 248 10.29 30.68 -7.05
C THR A 248 11.80 30.55 -7.27
N ALA A 249 12.34 29.43 -7.70
CA ALA A 249 13.72 29.31 -8.15
C ALA A 249 13.83 29.93 -9.54
N LYS A 250 14.38 31.15 -9.62
CA LYS A 250 14.70 31.85 -10.89
C LYS A 250 15.57 30.93 -11.76
N PRO A 251 15.34 30.87 -13.09
CA PRO A 251 16.25 30.16 -13.98
C PRO A 251 17.64 30.80 -13.83
N PHE A 252 18.65 29.97 -13.59
CA PHE A 252 20.06 30.36 -13.68
C PHE A 252 20.33 30.74 -15.15
N VAL A 253 20.44 32.03 -15.43
CA VAL A 253 20.94 32.52 -16.72
C VAL A 253 22.45 32.44 -16.62
N PRO A 254 23.15 31.63 -17.45
CA PRO A 254 24.59 31.67 -17.52
C PRO A 254 24.99 33.07 -18.03
N GLU A 255 25.80 33.80 -17.29
CA GLU A 255 26.47 34.98 -17.80
C GLU A 255 27.38 34.55 -18.96
N GLU A 256 26.99 34.92 -20.17
CA GLU A 256 27.80 34.83 -21.35
C GLU A 256 29.05 35.70 -21.12
N LYS A 257 30.22 35.05 -20.97
CA LYS A 257 31.51 35.77 -20.96
C LYS A 257 31.69 36.42 -22.32
N ILE A 258 31.41 37.71 -22.36
CA ILE A 258 31.87 38.60 -23.45
C ILE A 258 33.38 38.72 -23.28
N ALA A 259 34.12 38.09 -24.17
CA ALA A 259 35.56 38.35 -24.41
C ALA A 259 35.70 39.13 -25.70
#